data_55fff3c0d9417b6459534631ea45cc99
#
_entry.id   55fff3c0d9417b6459534631ea45cc99
#
_cell.length_a   1.000
_cell.length_b   1.000
_cell.length_c   1.000
_cell.angle_alpha   90.00
_cell.angle_beta   90.00
_cell.angle_gamma   90.00
#
_symmetry.space_group_name_H-M   'P 1'
#
loop_
_entity.id
_entity.type
_entity.pdbx_description
1 polymer ?
#
loop_
_entity_poly.entity_id
_entity_poly.type
_entity_poly.pdbx_seq_one_letter_code
_entity_poly.pdbx_strand_id
1 'polypeptide(L)'
;WIFVRDRIASITISAPGPLAQADDAALLPRLWGETRQALALPDDAHYLAGRIIKERRAVFDQSPAGVSRRPEARTPIANLLLAGDWIDTGLPATIESALRAGNRAGALARMLSA
;
A
#
# COMPACT_ATOMS: atom_id res chain seq x y z
N TRP A 1 -6.70 8.73 4.11
CA TRP A 1 -6.55 9.80 3.14
C TRP A 1 -7.81 9.95 2.32
N ILE A 2 -8.24 11.19 2.05
CA ILE A 2 -9.37 11.52 1.18
C ILE A 2 -8.83 12.42 0.07
N PHE A 3 -9.03 12.00 -1.18
CA PHE A 3 -8.68 12.76 -2.37
C PHE A 3 -9.97 13.10 -3.13
N VAL A 4 -10.19 14.35 -3.40
CA VAL A 4 -11.34 14.81 -4.20
C VAL A 4 -10.85 15.30 -5.54
N ARG A 5 -11.42 14.71 -6.60
CA ARG A 5 -11.18 15.16 -7.98
C ARG A 5 -12.52 15.25 -8.69
N ASP A 6 -12.85 16.44 -9.14
CA ASP A 6 -14.14 16.75 -9.75
C ASP A 6 -15.30 16.36 -8.82
N ARG A 7 -16.06 15.32 -9.18
CA ARG A 7 -17.19 14.79 -8.43
C ARG A 7 -16.91 13.44 -7.76
N ILE A 8 -15.65 13.06 -7.68
CA ILE A 8 -15.22 11.77 -7.11
C ILE A 8 -14.40 12.02 -5.85
N ALA A 9 -14.83 11.42 -4.75
CA ALA A 9 -14.04 11.30 -3.53
C ALA A 9 -13.43 9.89 -3.46
N SER A 10 -12.11 9.81 -3.50
CA SER A 10 -11.35 8.56 -3.34
C SER A 10 -10.81 8.48 -1.91
N ILE A 11 -11.20 7.44 -1.19
CA ILE A 11 -10.81 7.23 0.21
C ILE A 11 -9.84 6.06 0.27
N THR A 12 -8.65 6.28 0.84
CA THR A 12 -7.66 5.23 1.08
C THR A 12 -7.46 5.02 2.57
N ILE A 13 -7.66 3.79 3.02
CA ILE A 13 -7.46 3.37 4.40
C ILE A 13 -6.36 2.32 4.43
N SER A 14 -5.21 2.66 5.00
CA SER A 14 -4.10 1.73 5.22
C SER A 14 -4.26 1.05 6.56
N ALA A 15 -3.86 -0.23 6.64
CA ALA A 15 -3.99 -1.05 7.84
C ALA A 15 -5.40 -1.01 8.46
N PRO A 16 -6.46 -1.34 7.69
CA PRO A 16 -7.85 -1.12 8.09
C PRO A 16 -8.30 -1.99 9.26
N GLY A 17 -7.51 -2.97 9.69
CA GLY A 17 -7.85 -3.86 10.79
C GLY A 17 -9.21 -4.56 10.57
N PRO A 18 -10.13 -4.50 11.54
CA PRO A 18 -11.45 -5.14 11.41
C PRO A 18 -12.30 -4.64 10.25
N LEU A 19 -12.08 -3.40 9.78
CA LEU A 19 -12.83 -2.85 8.64
C LEU A 19 -12.61 -3.63 7.34
N ALA A 20 -11.45 -4.30 7.20
CA ALA A 20 -11.19 -5.14 6.03
C ALA A 20 -12.19 -6.31 5.89
N GLN A 21 -12.80 -6.72 7.00
CA GLN A 21 -13.72 -7.86 7.06
C GLN A 21 -15.18 -7.42 7.15
N ALA A 22 -15.44 -6.12 7.34
CA ALA A 22 -16.79 -5.59 7.40
C ALA A 22 -17.51 -5.76 6.06
N ASP A 23 -18.83 -5.91 6.13
CA ASP A 23 -19.67 -5.94 4.94
C ASP A 23 -19.66 -4.58 4.20
N ASP A 24 -19.55 -4.61 2.88
CA ASP A 24 -19.46 -3.40 2.06
C ASP A 24 -20.73 -2.54 2.13
N ALA A 25 -21.91 -3.17 2.26
CA ALA A 25 -23.17 -2.46 2.38
C ALA A 25 -23.26 -1.66 3.69
N ALA A 26 -22.70 -2.18 4.76
CA ALA A 26 -22.63 -1.49 6.05
C ALA A 26 -21.48 -0.46 6.09
N LEU A 27 -20.38 -0.76 5.42
CA LEU A 27 -19.18 0.06 5.47
C LEU A 27 -19.31 1.35 4.65
N LEU A 28 -19.95 1.30 3.49
CA LEU A 28 -20.06 2.45 2.58
C LEU A 28 -20.80 3.65 3.20
N PRO A 29 -21.98 3.50 3.83
CA PRO A 29 -22.66 4.62 4.51
C PRO A 29 -21.83 5.21 5.65
N ARG A 30 -21.13 4.37 6.41
CA ARG A 30 -20.25 4.82 7.48
C ARG A 30 -19.11 5.67 6.95
N LEU A 31 -18.39 5.19 5.92
CA LEU A 31 -17.29 5.94 5.31
C LEU A 31 -17.77 7.24 4.68
N TRP A 32 -18.98 7.24 4.11
CA TRP A 32 -19.58 8.49 3.61
C TRP A 32 -19.85 9.50 4.73
N GLY A 33 -20.37 9.06 5.87
CA GLY A 33 -20.58 9.92 7.04
C GLY A 33 -19.28 10.58 7.50
N GLU A 34 -18.22 9.79 7.64
CA GLU A 34 -16.89 10.28 8.02
C GLU A 34 -16.31 11.23 6.95
N THR A 35 -16.51 10.93 5.67
CA THR A 35 -16.06 11.77 4.55
C THR A 35 -16.80 13.10 4.52
N ARG A 36 -18.12 13.08 4.71
CA ARG A 36 -18.94 14.28 4.76
C ARG A 36 -18.50 15.22 5.88
N GLN A 37 -18.24 14.67 7.05
CA GLN A 37 -17.72 15.42 8.18
C GLN A 37 -16.32 15.99 7.90
N ALA A 38 -15.40 15.18 7.37
CA ALA A 38 -14.02 15.59 7.10
C ALA A 38 -13.92 16.68 6.02
N LEU A 39 -14.86 16.69 5.06
CA LEU A 39 -14.92 17.67 3.98
C LEU A 39 -15.88 18.83 4.29
N ALA A 40 -16.47 18.90 5.49
CA ALA A 40 -17.47 19.88 5.89
C ALA A 40 -18.62 20.04 4.88
N LEU A 41 -19.10 18.93 4.31
CA LEU A 41 -20.20 18.93 3.37
C LEU A 41 -21.54 19.15 4.10
N PRO A 42 -22.56 19.70 3.42
CA PRO A 42 -23.89 19.88 3.98
C PRO A 42 -24.50 18.56 4.50
N ASP A 43 -25.41 18.64 5.48
CA ASP A 43 -26.04 17.46 6.08
C ASP A 43 -26.91 16.67 5.13
N ASP A 44 -27.46 17.30 4.14
CA ASP A 44 -28.25 16.72 3.06
C ASP A 44 -27.40 16.19 1.89
N ALA A 45 -26.08 16.38 1.93
CA ALA A 45 -25.19 15.82 0.91
C ALA A 45 -25.23 14.28 0.95
N HIS A 46 -25.37 13.66 -0.20
CA HIS A 46 -25.36 12.23 -0.38
C HIS A 46 -24.54 11.81 -1.60
N TYR A 47 -23.99 10.61 -1.57
CA TYR A 47 -23.29 10.06 -2.73
C TYR A 47 -24.28 9.43 -3.71
N LEU A 48 -24.00 9.54 -5.00
CA LEU A 48 -24.82 8.95 -6.06
C LEU A 48 -24.53 7.46 -6.22
N ALA A 49 -23.26 7.09 -6.12
CA ALA A 49 -22.78 5.72 -6.16
C ALA A 49 -21.46 5.61 -5.39
N GLY A 50 -21.18 4.45 -4.86
CA GLY A 50 -19.93 4.16 -4.17
C GLY A 50 -19.49 2.70 -4.40
N ARG A 51 -18.19 2.48 -4.37
CA ARG A 51 -17.59 1.14 -4.48
C ARG A 51 -16.47 1.00 -3.46
N ILE A 52 -16.43 -0.15 -2.80
CA ILE A 52 -15.34 -0.54 -1.90
C ILE A 52 -14.45 -1.55 -2.62
N ILE A 53 -13.14 -1.33 -2.57
CA ILE A 53 -12.13 -2.24 -3.08
C ILE A 53 -11.24 -2.62 -1.91
N LYS A 54 -11.16 -3.91 -1.60
CA LYS A 54 -10.34 -4.44 -0.50
C LYS A 54 -9.13 -5.17 -1.07
N GLU A 55 -7.99 -4.49 -1.10
CA GLU A 55 -6.74 -5.13 -1.46
C GLU A 55 -6.13 -5.80 -0.22
N ARG A 56 -6.17 -7.13 -0.18
CA ARG A 56 -5.75 -7.92 0.98
C ARG A 56 -4.24 -8.19 1.01
N ARG A 57 -3.54 -7.99 -0.10
CA ARG A 57 -2.11 -8.26 -0.27
C ARG A 57 -1.39 -7.07 -0.88
N ALA A 58 -1.76 -5.86 -0.47
CA ALA A 58 -1.19 -4.63 -0.98
C ALA A 58 0.31 -4.51 -0.66
N VAL A 59 0.72 -4.98 0.53
CA VAL A 59 2.11 -4.92 1.02
C VAL A 59 2.43 -6.18 1.83
N PHE A 60 3.74 -6.42 2.07
CA PHE A 60 4.18 -7.46 3.00
C PHE A 60 3.80 -7.10 4.45
N ASP A 61 3.90 -8.06 5.36
CA ASP A 61 3.71 -7.81 6.80
C ASP A 61 4.80 -6.88 7.32
N GLN A 62 4.43 -5.64 7.65
CA GLN A 62 5.33 -4.60 8.15
C GLN A 62 5.46 -4.59 9.69
N SER A 63 5.01 -5.64 10.37
CA SER A 63 5.34 -5.86 11.79
C SER A 63 6.85 -6.02 11.99
N PRO A 64 7.39 -5.79 13.22
CA PRO A 64 8.81 -6.03 13.48
C PRO A 64 9.29 -7.42 13.06
N ALA A 65 8.47 -8.45 13.26
CA ALA A 65 8.78 -9.82 12.86
C ALA A 65 8.75 -10.00 11.34
N GLY A 66 7.86 -9.33 10.61
CA GLY A 66 7.80 -9.33 9.15
C GLY A 66 9.00 -8.62 8.55
N VAL A 67 9.32 -7.44 9.07
CA VAL A 67 10.48 -6.63 8.64
C VAL A 67 11.79 -7.39 8.80
N SER A 68 12.00 -8.08 9.92
CA SER A 68 13.24 -8.85 10.17
C SER A 68 13.44 -10.06 9.24
N ARG A 69 12.41 -10.47 8.51
CA ARG A 69 12.46 -11.57 7.54
C ARG A 69 12.72 -11.11 6.10
N ARG A 70 12.84 -9.82 5.88
CA ARG A 70 13.04 -9.28 4.53
C ARG A 70 14.41 -9.75 4.00
N PRO A 71 14.45 -10.35 2.79
CA PRO A 71 15.70 -10.78 2.19
C PRO A 71 16.52 -9.58 1.69
N GLU A 72 17.82 -9.78 1.56
CA GLU A 72 18.69 -8.87 0.84
C GLU A 72 18.54 -9.01 -0.68
N ALA A 73 19.09 -8.02 -1.43
CA ALA A 73 19.13 -8.08 -2.89
C ALA A 73 19.97 -9.26 -3.42
N ARG A 74 21.06 -9.60 -2.74
CA ARG A 74 21.91 -10.75 -3.09
C ARG A 74 21.34 -12.03 -2.44
N THR A 75 21.17 -13.08 -3.23
CA THR A 75 20.76 -14.39 -2.71
C THR A 75 21.95 -15.35 -2.64
N PRO A 76 21.83 -16.45 -1.89
CA PRO A 76 22.81 -17.55 -1.92
C PRO A 76 22.86 -18.30 -3.28
N ILE A 77 21.84 -18.12 -4.13
CA ILE A 77 21.77 -18.76 -5.44
C ILE A 77 22.59 -17.92 -6.42
N ALA A 78 23.52 -18.55 -7.12
CA ALA A 78 24.33 -17.90 -8.13
C ALA A 78 23.44 -17.28 -9.24
N ASN A 79 23.77 -16.06 -9.64
CA ASN A 79 23.07 -15.31 -10.69
C ASN A 79 21.59 -14.96 -10.39
N LEU A 80 21.13 -15.10 -9.12
CA LEU A 80 19.81 -14.68 -8.71
C LEU A 80 19.91 -13.48 -7.78
N LEU A 81 19.35 -12.36 -8.23
CA LEU A 81 19.20 -11.13 -7.47
C LEU A 81 17.72 -10.80 -7.27
N LEU A 82 17.41 -10.19 -6.14
CA LEU A 82 16.04 -9.77 -5.79
C LEU A 82 15.95 -8.25 -5.84
N ALA A 83 14.80 -7.75 -6.30
CA ALA A 83 14.43 -6.34 -6.26
C ALA A 83 12.94 -6.20 -6.00
N GLY A 84 12.56 -5.11 -5.34
CA GLY A 84 11.17 -4.80 -5.01
C GLY A 84 11.09 -4.06 -3.67
N ASP A 85 9.93 -3.54 -3.35
CA ASP A 85 9.68 -2.84 -2.10
C ASP A 85 9.69 -3.77 -0.88
N TRP A 86 9.60 -5.07 -1.10
CA TRP A 86 9.54 -6.13 -0.10
C TRP A 86 10.92 -6.64 0.37
N ILE A 87 12.02 -6.34 -0.34
CA ILE A 87 13.38 -6.67 0.13
C ILE A 87 13.85 -5.67 1.19
N ASP A 88 14.90 -6.02 1.92
CA ASP A 88 15.45 -5.12 2.94
C ASP A 88 16.21 -3.94 2.30
N THR A 89 15.59 -2.78 2.37
CA THR A 89 16.15 -1.48 1.94
C THR A 89 16.27 -0.49 3.09
N GLY A 90 15.88 -0.89 4.31
CA GLY A 90 15.72 0.00 5.46
C GLY A 90 14.50 0.92 5.38
N LEU A 91 13.66 0.79 4.34
CA LEU A 91 12.45 1.59 4.15
C LEU A 91 11.18 0.72 4.23
N PRO A 92 10.02 1.30 4.58
CA PRO A 92 8.74 0.63 4.44
C PRO A 92 8.43 0.26 2.98
N ALA A 93 7.35 -0.51 2.75
CA ALA A 93 6.86 -0.84 1.41
C ALA A 93 6.39 0.44 0.69
N THR A 94 7.25 1.00 -0.13
CA THR A 94 7.04 2.28 -0.83
C THR A 94 7.70 2.24 -2.21
N ILE A 95 7.31 3.17 -3.07
CA ILE A 95 7.97 3.38 -4.39
C ILE A 95 9.46 3.64 -4.21
N GLU A 96 9.85 4.43 -3.21
CA GLU A 96 11.26 4.71 -2.90
C GLU A 96 12.02 3.43 -2.53
N SER A 97 11.40 2.54 -1.73
CA SER A 97 11.98 1.24 -1.41
C SER A 97 12.23 0.41 -2.66
N ALA A 98 11.24 0.34 -3.56
CA ALA A 98 11.36 -0.38 -4.82
C ALA A 98 12.47 0.18 -5.72
N LEU A 99 12.60 1.51 -5.82
CA LEU A 99 13.66 2.17 -6.58
C LEU A 99 15.06 1.88 -6.01
N ARG A 100 15.22 1.96 -4.69
CA ARG A 100 16.49 1.60 -4.01
C ARG A 100 16.86 0.15 -4.25
N ALA A 101 15.89 -0.75 -4.12
CA ALA A 101 16.07 -2.17 -4.39
C ALA A 101 16.52 -2.43 -5.82
N GLY A 102 15.86 -1.82 -6.80
CA GLY A 102 16.21 -1.93 -8.21
C GLY A 102 17.61 -1.42 -8.52
N ASN A 103 17.96 -0.25 -8.00
CA ASN A 103 19.31 0.32 -8.16
C ASN A 103 20.40 -0.57 -7.56
N ARG A 104 20.16 -1.12 -6.34
CA ARG A 104 21.08 -2.05 -5.70
C ARG A 104 21.26 -3.34 -6.49
N ALA A 105 20.15 -3.96 -6.93
CA ALA A 105 20.20 -5.17 -7.73
C ALA A 105 20.91 -4.94 -9.08
N GLY A 106 20.64 -3.82 -9.76
CA GLY A 106 21.29 -3.44 -11.00
C GLY A 106 22.81 -3.22 -10.85
N ALA A 107 23.24 -2.60 -9.73
CA ALA A 107 24.66 -2.47 -9.43
C ALA A 107 25.34 -3.82 -9.23
N LEU A 108 24.71 -4.72 -8.44
CA LEU A 108 25.19 -6.08 -8.22
C LEU A 108 25.26 -6.89 -9.50
N ALA A 109 24.25 -6.79 -10.38
CA ALA A 109 24.23 -7.50 -11.67
C ALA A 109 25.42 -7.11 -12.55
N ARG A 110 25.74 -5.82 -12.63
CA ARG A 110 26.91 -5.36 -13.39
C ARG A 110 28.22 -5.94 -12.85
N MET A 111 28.36 -6.08 -11.54
CA MET A 111 29.55 -6.68 -10.90
C MET A 111 29.68 -8.18 -11.17
N LEU A 112 28.55 -8.88 -11.37
CA LEU A 112 28.55 -10.32 -11.67
C LEU A 112 28.80 -10.61 -13.17
N SER A 113 28.62 -9.61 -14.02
CA SER A 113 28.80 -9.73 -15.48
C SER A 113 30.18 -9.28 -15.97
N ALA A 114 31.02 -8.73 -15.07
CA ALA A 114 32.38 -8.28 -15.37
C ALA A 114 33.40 -9.38 -15.05
#